data_ca8208e81c4531748db5b7a3020c022a
#
_entry.id   ca8208e81c4531748db5b7a3020c022a
#
_cell.length_a   1.000
_cell.length_b   1.000
_cell.length_c   1.000
_cell.angle_alpha   90.00
_cell.angle_beta   90.00
_cell.angle_gamma   90.00
#
_symmetry.space_group_name_H-M   'P 1'
#
loop_
_entity.id
_entity.type
_entity.pdbx_description
1 polymer ?
#
loop_
_entity_poly.entity_id
_entity_poly.type
_entity_poly.pdbx_seq_one_letter_code
_entity_poly.pdbx_strand_id
1 'polypeptide(L)'
;DLDGLYDALRADHVQAAGLDVLPEEPANPDHPLIKAWAADEEWIDHRLLITPHSAFFTPESVHDMRFKGGEVIVKYLDTGALDNCVNQDWLSNPR
;
A
#
# COMPACT_ATOMS: atom_id res chain seq x y z
N ASP A 1 -3.23 -6.34 -8.34
CA ASP A 1 -3.59 -7.71 -8.75
C ASP A 1 -2.31 -8.52 -8.94
N LEU A 2 -2.01 -9.45 -7.99
CA LEU A 2 -0.80 -10.27 -8.03
C LEU A 2 -0.89 -11.41 -9.06
N ASP A 3 -2.07 -11.94 -9.34
CA ASP A 3 -2.25 -12.98 -10.35
C ASP A 3 -1.91 -12.42 -11.75
N GLY A 4 -2.48 -11.25 -12.08
CA GLY A 4 -2.18 -10.57 -13.34
C GLY A 4 -0.71 -10.18 -13.46
N LEU A 5 -0.05 -9.78 -12.37
CA LEU A 5 1.39 -9.50 -12.37
C LEU A 5 2.22 -10.77 -12.57
N TYR A 6 1.84 -11.87 -11.92
CA TYR A 6 2.49 -13.17 -12.10
C TYR A 6 2.46 -13.58 -13.57
N ASP A 7 1.28 -13.54 -14.19
CA ASP A 7 1.10 -13.91 -15.60
C ASP A 7 1.90 -12.99 -16.53
N ALA A 8 1.89 -11.68 -16.29
CA ALA A 8 2.61 -10.70 -17.10
C ALA A 8 4.14 -10.85 -17.01
N LEU A 9 4.68 -11.15 -15.82
CA LEU A 9 6.10 -11.44 -15.63
C LEU A 9 6.49 -12.77 -16.30
N ARG A 10 5.65 -13.80 -16.18
CA ARG A 10 5.87 -15.12 -16.82
C ARG A 10 5.84 -15.05 -18.34
N ALA A 11 4.99 -14.18 -18.90
CA ALA A 11 4.86 -13.98 -20.34
C ALA A 11 5.84 -12.95 -20.91
N ASP A 12 6.77 -12.41 -20.10
CA ASP A 12 7.67 -11.31 -20.46
C ASP A 12 7.00 -10.03 -20.97
N HIS A 13 5.71 -9.85 -20.67
CA HIS A 13 4.99 -8.59 -20.93
C HIS A 13 5.45 -7.48 -19.97
N VAL A 14 5.81 -7.85 -18.74
CA VAL A 14 6.46 -6.98 -17.76
C VAL A 14 7.87 -7.51 -17.52
N GLN A 15 8.87 -6.65 -17.72
CA GLN A 15 10.27 -7.06 -17.58
C GLN A 15 10.69 -7.16 -16.11
N ALA A 16 10.26 -6.22 -15.29
CA ALA A 16 10.52 -6.20 -13.85
C ALA A 16 9.45 -5.38 -13.12
N ALA A 17 9.29 -5.63 -11.81
CA ALA A 17 8.37 -4.91 -10.94
C ALA A 17 9.00 -4.63 -9.57
N GLY A 18 8.61 -3.49 -8.98
CA GLY A 18 8.87 -3.16 -7.57
C GLY A 18 7.54 -2.95 -6.84
N LEU A 19 7.36 -3.65 -5.73
CA LEU A 19 6.15 -3.58 -4.91
C LEU A 19 6.52 -3.17 -3.49
N ASP A 20 5.88 -2.11 -2.97
CA ASP A 20 6.00 -1.73 -1.56
C ASP A 20 4.75 -2.12 -0.77
N VAL A 21 3.62 -2.24 -1.47
CA VAL A 21 2.31 -2.59 -0.89
C VAL A 21 1.76 -3.81 -1.61
N LEU A 22 1.25 -4.77 -0.84
CA LEU A 22 0.61 -5.97 -1.36
C LEU A 22 -0.91 -5.92 -1.08
N PRO A 23 -1.74 -6.61 -1.89
CA PRO A 23 -3.18 -6.68 -1.64
C PRO A 23 -3.54 -7.29 -0.29
N GLU A 24 -2.69 -8.17 0.22
CA GLU A 24 -2.80 -8.82 1.52
C GLU A 24 -1.48 -8.66 2.26
N GLU A 25 -1.53 -8.12 3.47
CA GLU A 25 -0.37 -7.88 4.33
C GLU A 25 -0.63 -8.42 5.75
N PRO A 26 0.18 -9.36 6.24
CA PRO A 26 1.38 -9.95 5.60
C PRO A 26 1.06 -10.71 4.32
N ALA A 27 2.07 -10.77 3.41
CA ALA A 27 1.95 -11.47 2.15
C ALA A 27 1.49 -12.92 2.32
N ASN A 28 0.56 -13.38 1.48
CA ASN A 28 0.17 -14.78 1.45
C ASN A 28 1.34 -15.64 0.93
N PRO A 29 1.95 -16.48 1.79
CA PRO A 29 3.11 -17.28 1.41
C PRO A 29 2.77 -18.37 0.38
N ASP A 30 1.48 -18.68 0.20
CA ASP A 30 1.01 -19.69 -0.74
C ASP A 30 0.73 -19.13 -2.15
N HIS A 31 0.76 -17.82 -2.34
CA HIS A 31 0.59 -17.20 -3.64
C HIS A 31 1.75 -17.55 -4.58
N PRO A 32 1.50 -17.99 -5.84
CA PRO A 32 2.56 -18.44 -6.75
C PRO A 32 3.70 -17.43 -6.96
N LEU A 33 3.38 -16.13 -7.09
CA LEU A 33 4.37 -15.07 -7.23
C LEU A 33 5.25 -14.94 -6.00
N ILE A 34 4.65 -15.00 -4.80
CA ILE A 34 5.37 -14.89 -3.53
C ILE A 34 6.25 -16.10 -3.29
N LYS A 35 5.75 -17.32 -3.62
CA LYS A 35 6.55 -18.55 -3.55
C LYS A 35 7.77 -18.49 -4.46
N ALA A 36 7.58 -18.10 -5.71
CA ALA A 36 8.68 -18.02 -6.69
C ALA A 36 9.75 -17.00 -6.25
N TRP A 37 9.29 -15.82 -5.78
CA TRP A 37 10.19 -14.77 -5.26
C TRP A 37 10.96 -15.25 -4.01
N ALA A 38 10.27 -15.87 -3.05
CA ALA A 38 10.90 -16.36 -1.81
C ALA A 38 11.83 -17.56 -2.02
N ALA A 39 11.65 -18.29 -3.11
CA ALA A 39 12.50 -19.41 -3.50
C ALA A 39 13.65 -19.01 -4.43
N ASP A 40 13.81 -17.72 -4.75
CA ASP A 40 14.80 -17.21 -5.70
C ASP A 40 14.77 -17.98 -7.04
N GLU A 41 13.56 -18.25 -7.55
CA GLU A 41 13.45 -18.97 -8.85
C GLU A 41 14.10 -18.16 -9.98
N GLU A 42 14.87 -18.83 -10.84
CA GLU A 42 15.68 -18.21 -11.90
C GLU A 42 14.90 -17.25 -12.81
N TRP A 43 13.63 -17.58 -13.14
CA TRP A 43 12.82 -16.76 -14.04
C TRP A 43 12.40 -15.41 -13.45
N ILE A 44 12.41 -15.25 -12.11
CA ILE A 44 12.01 -14.03 -11.41
C ILE A 44 13.18 -13.33 -10.72
N ASP A 45 14.35 -13.99 -10.69
CA ASP A 45 15.55 -13.42 -10.07
C ASP A 45 15.90 -12.06 -10.72
N HIS A 46 16.19 -11.08 -9.87
CA HIS A 46 16.42 -9.67 -10.26
C HIS A 46 15.25 -8.98 -11.00
N ARG A 47 14.07 -9.61 -11.10
CA ARG A 47 12.91 -9.07 -11.80
C ARG A 47 11.79 -8.60 -10.84
N LEU A 48 11.79 -9.03 -9.58
CA LEU A 48 10.81 -8.62 -8.60
C LEU A 48 11.51 -8.16 -7.31
N LEU A 49 11.26 -6.91 -6.95
CA LEU A 49 11.63 -6.33 -5.66
C LEU A 49 10.37 -6.16 -4.82
N ILE A 50 10.38 -6.67 -3.58
CA ILE A 50 9.32 -6.42 -2.60
C ILE A 50 9.94 -5.73 -1.38
N THR A 51 9.35 -4.60 -0.97
CA THR A 51 9.73 -3.87 0.23
C THR A 51 8.58 -3.93 1.26
N PRO A 52 8.87 -3.80 2.58
CA PRO A 52 7.90 -4.08 3.63
C PRO A 52 6.98 -2.89 3.93
N HIS A 53 6.28 -2.34 2.92
CA HIS A 53 5.36 -1.21 3.02
C HIS A 53 6.00 -0.02 3.75
N SER A 54 7.20 0.36 3.29
CA SER A 54 8.05 1.33 3.95
C SER A 54 8.38 2.58 3.12
N ALA A 55 7.85 2.70 1.90
CA ALA A 55 8.13 3.85 1.03
C ALA A 55 7.63 5.19 1.61
N PHE A 56 6.66 5.15 2.53
CA PHE A 56 6.22 6.34 3.25
C PHE A 56 7.22 6.82 4.30
N PHE A 57 8.17 5.99 4.72
CA PHE A 57 9.01 6.25 5.90
C PHE A 57 10.19 7.16 5.56
N THR A 58 9.92 8.47 5.53
CA THR A 58 10.93 9.53 5.50
C THR A 58 10.73 10.48 6.70
N PRO A 59 11.76 11.21 7.14
CA PRO A 59 11.61 12.21 8.21
C PRO A 59 10.48 13.20 7.94
N GLU A 60 10.37 13.68 6.70
CA GLU A 60 9.34 14.62 6.25
C GLU A 60 7.94 13.99 6.30
N SER A 61 7.77 12.78 5.77
CA SER A 61 6.48 12.09 5.77
C SER A 61 5.99 11.78 7.18
N VAL A 62 6.89 11.34 8.06
CA VAL A 62 6.55 11.07 9.47
C VAL A 62 6.13 12.35 10.19
N HIS A 63 6.85 13.46 9.95
CA HIS A 63 6.47 14.78 10.47
C HIS A 63 5.08 15.18 9.95
N ASP A 64 4.88 15.14 8.64
CA ASP A 64 3.64 15.56 7.98
C ASP A 64 2.42 14.74 8.43
N MET A 65 2.55 13.42 8.53
CA MET A 65 1.46 12.57 9.02
C MET A 65 1.01 12.95 10.43
N ARG A 66 1.96 13.22 11.33
CA ARG A 66 1.67 13.60 12.71
C ARG A 66 1.09 15.00 12.81
N PHE A 67 1.68 15.95 12.09
CA PHE A 67 1.29 17.35 12.15
C PHE A 67 -0.07 17.57 11.48
N LYS A 68 -0.23 17.14 10.24
CA LYS A 68 -1.49 17.28 9.48
C LYS A 68 -2.64 16.50 10.11
N GLY A 69 -2.37 15.31 10.67
CA GLY A 69 -3.38 14.57 11.42
C GLY A 69 -3.85 15.34 12.67
N GLY A 70 -2.93 15.96 13.40
CA GLY A 70 -3.26 16.84 14.53
C GLY A 70 -4.05 18.08 14.11
N GLU A 71 -3.66 18.75 13.03
CA GLU A 71 -4.37 19.93 12.50
C GLU A 71 -5.83 19.63 12.16
N VAL A 72 -6.12 18.50 11.51
CA VAL A 72 -7.49 18.09 11.17
C VAL A 72 -8.35 17.93 12.43
N ILE A 73 -7.80 17.30 13.48
CA ILE A 73 -8.51 17.12 14.74
C ILE A 73 -8.77 18.46 15.43
N VAL A 74 -7.75 19.31 15.54
CA VAL A 74 -7.87 20.65 16.15
C VAL A 74 -8.92 21.48 15.41
N LYS A 75 -8.84 21.51 14.08
CA LYS A 75 -9.81 22.24 13.25
C LYS A 75 -11.25 21.76 13.48
N TYR A 76 -11.44 20.44 13.56
CA TYR A 76 -12.78 19.90 13.88
C TYR A 76 -13.28 20.33 15.25
N LEU A 77 -12.43 20.28 16.27
CA LEU A 77 -12.80 20.69 17.63
C LEU A 77 -13.13 22.18 17.73
N ASP A 78 -12.41 23.02 16.99
CA ASP A 78 -12.60 24.48 17.02
C ASP A 78 -13.78 24.95 16.16
N THR A 79 -13.99 24.33 15.00
CA THR A 79 -14.91 24.85 13.98
C THR A 79 -16.03 23.88 13.59
N GLY A 80 -15.93 22.61 13.96
CA GLY A 80 -16.82 21.54 13.48
C GLY A 80 -16.58 21.13 12.02
N ALA A 81 -15.57 21.68 11.35
CA ALA A 81 -15.27 21.36 9.95
C ALA A 81 -14.67 19.96 9.82
N LEU A 82 -15.25 19.16 8.91
CA LEU A 82 -14.82 17.78 8.62
C LEU A 82 -13.94 17.76 7.36
N ASP A 83 -12.65 18.11 7.50
CA ASP A 83 -11.70 18.02 6.39
C ASP A 83 -11.30 16.54 6.17
N ASN A 84 -11.24 16.13 4.90
CA ASN A 84 -10.84 14.77 4.51
C ASN A 84 -11.71 13.64 5.10
N CYS A 85 -12.93 13.92 5.52
CA CYS A 85 -13.86 12.93 6.05
C CYS A 85 -14.50 12.13 4.91
N VAL A 86 -14.05 10.89 4.71
CA VAL A 86 -14.51 10.02 3.61
C VAL A 86 -15.90 9.41 3.83
N ASN A 87 -16.43 9.47 5.04
CA ASN A 87 -17.72 8.92 5.42
C ASN A 87 -18.68 9.99 5.96
N GLN A 88 -18.58 11.24 5.51
CA GLN A 88 -19.38 12.37 5.97
C GLN A 88 -20.88 12.12 5.79
N ASP A 89 -21.30 11.51 4.68
CA ASP A 89 -22.70 11.17 4.41
C ASP A 89 -23.28 10.20 5.44
N TRP A 90 -22.45 9.28 5.94
CA TRP A 90 -22.85 8.33 6.98
C TRP A 90 -23.11 9.03 8.32
N LEU A 91 -22.34 10.06 8.66
CA LEU A 91 -22.53 10.85 9.87
C LEU A 91 -23.83 11.65 9.84
N SER A 92 -24.26 12.06 8.65
CA SER A 92 -25.52 12.78 8.43
C SER A 92 -26.74 11.84 8.44
N ASN A 93 -26.55 10.54 8.23
CA ASN A 93 -27.62 9.55 8.16
C ASN A 93 -27.16 8.20 8.76
N PRO A 94 -26.89 8.13 10.08
CA PRO A 94 -26.47 6.91 10.73
C PRO A 94 -27.59 5.86 10.65
N ARG A 95 -27.22 4.64 10.18
CA ARG A 95 -28.12 3.49 10.10
C ARG A 95 -28.37 2.88 11.47
#